data_cf32d42cbacac32e49bf64ba3fa5a6ba
#
_entry.id   cf32d42cbacac32e49bf64ba3fa5a6ba
#
_cell.length_a   1.000
_cell.length_b   1.000
_cell.length_c   1.000
_cell.angle_alpha   90.00
_cell.angle_beta   90.00
_cell.angle_gamma   90.00
#
_symmetry.space_group_name_H-M   'P 1'
#
loop_
_entity.id
_entity.type
_entity.pdbx_description
1 polymer ?
#
loop_
_entity_poly.entity_id
_entity_poly.type
_entity_poly.pdbx_seq_one_letter_code
_entity_poly.pdbx_strand_id
1 'polypeptide(L)'
;MATKSKETIPKKKSSKIIGIQFSILSPDEIRKSSVAEITSRDTYINNKPVIGGLFDSRMGVLEPGLICPTDGLDYMETPGYFGHIELARPVFYIQYLTTIMKILRCVCIKCSKLKISKENYKQALKMASEERWNYVFKLASSSSITRCGDDSEDGCGCLQPKKIKKEGLATLFAEWDNINGLSEEDKEKLNMKLTPEIVLKIFRRISDDDVNFMGFSPVFSRPDWMVCQV
;
A
#
# COMPACT_ATOMS: atom_id res chain seq x y z
N MET A 1 19.87 -20.09 -58.38
CA MET A 1 18.51 -20.14 -57.86
C MET A 1 18.57 -19.87 -56.35
N ALA A 2 18.21 -18.67 -55.92
CA ALA A 2 18.23 -18.31 -54.51
C ALA A 2 16.87 -18.62 -53.88
N THR A 3 16.82 -19.51 -52.92
CA THR A 3 15.65 -19.84 -52.16
C THR A 3 15.38 -18.74 -51.13
N LYS A 4 14.29 -17.96 -51.37
CA LYS A 4 13.78 -17.01 -50.38
C LYS A 4 13.26 -17.80 -49.16
N SER A 5 13.92 -17.66 -48.03
CA SER A 5 13.42 -18.10 -46.74
C SER A 5 12.14 -17.27 -46.42
N LYS A 6 11.01 -17.93 -46.25
CA LYS A 6 9.78 -17.32 -45.74
C LYS A 6 10.03 -16.94 -44.29
N GLU A 7 10.17 -15.66 -44.00
CA GLU A 7 10.09 -15.14 -42.62
C GLU A 7 8.68 -15.44 -42.10
N THR A 8 8.61 -16.32 -41.12
CA THR A 8 7.37 -16.60 -40.36
C THR A 8 7.11 -15.43 -39.43
N ILE A 9 6.16 -14.58 -39.80
CA ILE A 9 5.66 -13.51 -38.93
C ILE A 9 5.09 -14.16 -37.66
N PRO A 10 5.60 -13.84 -36.46
CA PRO A 10 5.10 -14.42 -35.23
C PRO A 10 3.62 -14.06 -35.08
N LYS A 11 2.75 -15.09 -34.98
CA LYS A 11 1.32 -14.91 -34.73
C LYS A 11 1.16 -14.09 -33.44
N LYS A 12 0.64 -12.85 -33.55
CA LYS A 12 0.23 -12.06 -32.39
C LYS A 12 -0.76 -12.89 -31.58
N LYS A 13 -0.40 -13.23 -30.34
CA LYS A 13 -1.33 -13.86 -29.39
C LYS A 13 -2.46 -12.87 -29.14
N SER A 14 -3.66 -13.18 -29.61
CA SER A 14 -4.84 -12.40 -29.27
C SER A 14 -5.22 -12.68 -27.83
N SER A 15 -5.35 -11.65 -27.00
CA SER A 15 -5.88 -11.72 -25.64
C SER A 15 -7.27 -11.11 -25.60
N LYS A 16 -8.18 -11.70 -24.83
CA LYS A 16 -9.52 -11.19 -24.59
C LYS A 16 -9.62 -10.67 -23.18
N ILE A 17 -10.11 -9.44 -23.03
CA ILE A 17 -10.42 -8.88 -21.70
C ILE A 17 -11.64 -9.61 -21.14
N ILE A 18 -11.51 -10.25 -19.98
CA ILE A 18 -12.58 -11.01 -19.31
C ILE A 18 -13.20 -10.24 -18.15
N GLY A 19 -12.54 -9.20 -17.67
CA GLY A 19 -13.02 -8.36 -16.57
C GLY A 19 -12.04 -7.24 -16.24
N ILE A 20 -12.49 -6.33 -15.40
CA ILE A 20 -11.70 -5.23 -14.84
C ILE A 20 -11.84 -5.31 -13.34
N GLN A 21 -10.73 -5.23 -12.60
CA GLN A 21 -10.69 -5.19 -11.16
C GLN A 21 -10.02 -3.90 -10.69
N PHE A 22 -10.68 -3.17 -9.79
CA PHE A 22 -10.09 -2.02 -9.13
C PHE A 22 -9.32 -2.49 -7.90
N SER A 23 -8.09 -2.01 -7.76
CA SER A 23 -7.21 -2.38 -6.64
C SER A 23 -6.32 -1.18 -6.24
N ILE A 24 -5.60 -1.34 -5.13
CA ILE A 24 -4.53 -0.39 -4.76
C ILE A 24 -3.32 -0.75 -5.62
N LEU A 25 -2.79 0.23 -6.34
CA LEU A 25 -1.58 0.04 -7.14
C LEU A 25 -0.36 -0.15 -6.21
N SER A 26 0.44 -1.15 -6.52
CA SER A 26 1.73 -1.32 -5.86
C SER A 26 2.72 -0.23 -6.33
N PRO A 27 3.74 0.11 -5.53
CA PRO A 27 4.79 1.03 -5.95
C PRO A 27 5.46 0.62 -7.27
N ASP A 28 5.65 -0.68 -7.50
CA ASP A 28 6.25 -1.20 -8.72
C ASP A 28 5.34 -1.06 -9.94
N GLU A 29 4.03 -1.23 -9.77
CA GLU A 29 3.06 -0.98 -10.85
C GLU A 29 3.00 0.49 -11.21
N ILE A 30 3.04 1.40 -10.23
CA ILE A 30 3.09 2.85 -10.47
C ILE A 30 4.33 3.20 -11.28
N ARG A 31 5.52 2.72 -10.90
CA ARG A 31 6.77 2.96 -11.65
C ARG A 31 6.73 2.39 -13.07
N LYS A 32 6.18 1.18 -13.24
CA LYS A 32 6.08 0.53 -14.55
C LYS A 32 5.11 1.21 -15.50
N SER A 33 4.01 1.77 -14.96
CA SER A 33 3.01 2.48 -15.76
C SER A 33 3.37 3.94 -16.04
N SER A 34 4.37 4.47 -15.34
CA SER A 34 4.82 5.86 -15.46
C SER A 34 5.76 6.05 -16.63
N VAL A 35 5.58 7.13 -17.38
CA VAL A 35 6.44 7.55 -18.49
C VAL A 35 7.54 8.53 -18.06
N ALA A 36 7.38 9.15 -16.88
CA ALA A 36 8.30 10.18 -16.39
C ALA A 36 8.40 10.19 -14.87
N GLU A 37 9.61 10.26 -14.34
CA GLU A 37 9.86 10.60 -12.94
C GLU A 37 9.92 12.12 -12.81
N ILE A 38 9.15 12.67 -11.85
CA ILE A 38 9.07 14.10 -11.60
C ILE A 38 9.99 14.44 -10.44
N THR A 39 11.06 15.19 -10.75
CA THR A 39 12.12 15.55 -9.80
C THR A 39 12.28 17.06 -9.65
N SER A 40 11.78 17.86 -10.61
CA SER A 40 11.91 19.31 -10.61
C SER A 40 10.62 20.00 -10.14
N ARG A 41 10.79 21.12 -9.44
CA ARG A 41 9.70 22.04 -9.07
C ARG A 41 9.30 22.94 -10.22
N ASP A 42 10.23 23.19 -11.15
CA ASP A 42 10.01 24.11 -12.24
C ASP A 42 9.11 23.47 -13.30
N THR A 43 8.12 24.20 -13.73
CA THR A 43 7.19 23.76 -14.77
C THR A 43 7.66 24.18 -16.15
N TYR A 44 8.11 25.44 -16.26
CA TYR A 44 8.61 26.05 -17.48
C TYR A 44 9.93 26.79 -17.23
N ILE A 45 10.84 26.70 -18.19
CA ILE A 45 12.06 27.55 -18.29
C ILE A 45 12.11 28.11 -19.71
N ASN A 46 12.20 29.43 -19.83
CA ASN A 46 12.20 30.14 -21.11
C ASN A 46 11.03 29.74 -22.03
N ASN A 47 9.84 29.68 -21.47
CA ASN A 47 8.58 29.28 -22.15
C ASN A 47 8.63 27.84 -22.75
N LYS A 48 9.49 26.97 -22.23
CA LYS A 48 9.54 25.56 -22.61
C LYS A 48 9.26 24.67 -21.40
N PRO A 49 8.47 23.59 -21.56
CA PRO A 49 8.25 22.62 -20.50
C PRO A 49 9.57 22.01 -20.03
N VAL A 50 9.73 21.88 -18.71
CA VAL A 50 10.94 21.31 -18.11
C VAL A 50 10.82 19.79 -18.08
N ILE A 51 11.85 19.10 -18.55
CA ILE A 51 11.97 17.64 -18.42
C ILE A 51 12.14 17.29 -16.93
N GLY A 52 11.31 16.35 -16.44
CA GLY A 52 11.25 16.03 -15.01
C GLY A 52 10.44 17.02 -14.18
N GLY A 53 9.78 18.00 -14.79
CA GLY A 53 8.81 18.90 -14.16
C GLY A 53 7.37 18.41 -14.31
N LEU A 54 6.42 19.11 -13.66
CA LEU A 54 5.00 18.74 -13.69
C LEU A 54 4.36 18.84 -15.08
N PHE A 55 4.96 19.58 -16.00
CA PHE A 55 4.54 19.69 -17.41
C PHE A 55 5.50 18.98 -18.38
N ASP A 56 6.18 17.95 -17.90
CA ASP A 56 7.05 17.14 -18.76
C ASP A 56 6.27 16.63 -19.98
N SER A 57 6.77 16.94 -21.17
CA SER A 57 6.10 16.62 -22.45
C SER A 57 5.90 15.12 -22.68
N ARG A 58 6.65 14.26 -21.97
CA ARG A 58 6.43 12.81 -22.00
C ARG A 58 5.09 12.38 -21.43
N MET A 59 4.53 13.17 -20.53
CA MET A 59 3.18 12.93 -19.96
C MET A 59 2.05 13.43 -20.87
N GLY A 60 2.38 14.13 -21.93
CA GLY A 60 1.47 14.73 -22.86
C GLY A 60 1.86 16.19 -23.12
N VAL A 61 1.40 16.72 -24.24
CA VAL A 61 1.66 18.10 -24.67
C VAL A 61 0.39 18.93 -24.57
N LEU A 62 0.53 20.20 -24.17
CA LEU A 62 -0.60 21.11 -23.94
C LEU A 62 -0.63 22.25 -24.97
N GLU A 63 0.44 22.47 -25.71
CA GLU A 63 0.59 23.61 -26.60
C GLU A 63 0.55 23.17 -28.08
N PRO A 64 -0.08 23.98 -28.95
CA PRO A 64 -0.05 23.74 -30.39
C PRO A 64 1.38 23.72 -30.94
N GLY A 65 1.67 22.77 -31.82
CA GLY A 65 2.97 22.62 -32.45
C GLY A 65 3.99 21.80 -31.67
N LEU A 66 3.63 21.32 -30.44
CA LEU A 66 4.42 20.33 -29.71
C LEU A 66 3.89 18.92 -30.02
N ILE A 67 4.80 17.97 -30.05
CA ILE A 67 4.51 16.53 -30.25
C ILE A 67 4.92 15.78 -28.98
N CYS A 68 4.02 14.94 -28.47
CA CYS A 68 4.30 14.11 -27.33
C CYS A 68 5.33 13.02 -27.69
N PRO A 69 6.49 12.96 -26.98
CA PRO A 69 7.54 11.99 -27.30
C PRO A 69 7.12 10.53 -27.02
N THR A 70 6.09 10.30 -26.22
CA THR A 70 5.64 8.97 -25.79
C THR A 70 4.83 8.28 -26.87
N ASP A 71 3.95 9.00 -27.57
CA ASP A 71 3.03 8.46 -28.57
C ASP A 71 3.18 9.08 -29.97
N GLY A 72 3.90 10.18 -30.09
CA GLY A 72 4.10 10.90 -31.36
C GLY A 72 2.88 11.72 -31.80
N LEU A 73 1.89 11.92 -30.91
CA LEU A 73 0.65 12.64 -31.21
C LEU A 73 0.74 14.11 -30.77
N ASP A 74 -0.15 14.93 -31.32
CA ASP A 74 -0.28 16.33 -30.95
C ASP A 74 -1.13 16.54 -29.69
N TYR A 75 -1.30 17.80 -29.26
CA TYR A 75 -2.02 18.17 -28.06
C TYR A 75 -3.52 17.84 -28.08
N MET A 76 -4.12 17.65 -29.25
CA MET A 76 -5.54 17.29 -29.41
C MET A 76 -5.78 15.77 -29.41
N GLU A 77 -4.79 15.00 -29.84
CA GLU A 77 -4.91 13.56 -30.04
C GLU A 77 -4.33 12.74 -28.90
N THR A 78 -3.30 13.28 -28.16
CA THR A 78 -2.67 12.55 -27.07
C THR A 78 -3.65 12.38 -25.89
N PRO A 79 -3.84 11.13 -25.38
CA PRO A 79 -4.71 10.89 -24.24
C PRO A 79 -4.07 11.36 -22.91
N GLY A 80 -2.77 11.62 -22.89
CA GLY A 80 -1.98 11.87 -21.69
C GLY A 80 -1.51 10.59 -20.99
N TYR A 81 -0.42 10.71 -20.25
CA TYR A 81 0.25 9.60 -19.56
C TYR A 81 0.57 9.97 -18.13
N PHE A 82 0.60 8.98 -17.23
CA PHE A 82 0.97 9.19 -15.84
C PHE A 82 2.48 9.32 -15.68
N GLY A 83 2.90 10.30 -14.88
CA GLY A 83 4.21 10.34 -14.26
C GLY A 83 4.14 9.85 -12.82
N HIS A 84 5.29 9.74 -12.15
CA HIS A 84 5.37 9.43 -10.74
C HIS A 84 6.34 10.34 -10.00
N ILE A 85 6.14 10.41 -8.69
CA ILE A 85 7.03 11.14 -7.77
C ILE A 85 7.50 10.14 -6.71
N GLU A 86 8.82 9.94 -6.59
CA GLU A 86 9.38 9.19 -5.48
C GLU A 86 9.34 10.05 -4.21
N LEU A 87 8.68 9.55 -3.19
CA LEU A 87 8.55 10.27 -1.93
C LEU A 87 9.81 10.08 -1.08
N ALA A 88 10.37 11.17 -0.57
CA ALA A 88 11.53 11.14 0.33
C ALA A 88 11.25 10.35 1.63
N ARG A 89 9.99 10.34 2.08
CA ARG A 89 9.50 9.55 3.21
C ARG A 89 8.12 9.01 2.89
N PRO A 90 7.78 7.80 3.36
CA PRO A 90 6.45 7.25 3.15
C PRO A 90 5.40 8.08 3.89
N VAL A 91 4.19 8.11 3.33
CA VAL A 91 3.03 8.81 3.91
C VAL A 91 1.83 7.86 3.97
N PHE A 92 0.93 8.10 4.91
CA PHE A 92 -0.31 7.34 4.96
C PHE A 92 -1.25 7.73 3.82
N TYR A 93 -1.83 6.74 3.16
CA TYR A 93 -2.93 6.97 2.23
C TYR A 93 -4.18 7.29 3.05
N ILE A 94 -4.60 8.56 3.03
CA ILE A 94 -5.63 9.10 3.92
C ILE A 94 -6.95 8.33 3.84
N GLN A 95 -7.35 7.89 2.64
CA GLN A 95 -8.57 7.11 2.44
C GLN A 95 -8.56 5.77 3.17
N TYR A 96 -7.39 5.15 3.34
CA TYR A 96 -7.23 3.87 4.03
C TYR A 96 -6.79 4.00 5.49
N LEU A 97 -6.71 5.21 6.04
CA LEU A 97 -6.20 5.42 7.40
C LEU A 97 -6.99 4.64 8.46
N THR A 98 -8.31 4.57 8.31
CA THR A 98 -9.18 3.76 9.19
C THR A 98 -8.86 2.27 9.08
N THR A 99 -8.62 1.79 7.87
CA THR A 99 -8.24 0.40 7.60
C THR A 99 -6.86 0.10 8.17
N ILE A 100 -5.89 0.99 8.01
CA ILE A 100 -4.55 0.90 8.62
C ILE A 100 -4.65 0.74 10.13
N MET A 101 -5.47 1.58 10.79
CA MET A 101 -5.69 1.49 12.25
C MET A 101 -6.30 0.15 12.67
N LYS A 102 -7.26 -0.36 11.89
CA LYS A 102 -7.87 -1.66 12.14
C LYS A 102 -6.87 -2.81 11.97
N ILE A 103 -6.05 -2.79 10.92
CA ILE A 103 -5.01 -3.80 10.68
C ILE A 103 -3.99 -3.80 11.82
N LEU A 104 -3.53 -2.62 12.26
CA LEU A 104 -2.61 -2.48 13.38
C LEU A 104 -3.16 -3.04 14.71
N ARG A 105 -4.48 -3.10 14.85
CA ARG A 105 -5.12 -3.77 16.01
C ARG A 105 -5.14 -5.29 15.88
N CYS A 106 -5.10 -5.82 14.66
CA CYS A 106 -5.12 -7.25 14.39
C CYS A 106 -3.74 -7.89 14.48
N VAL A 107 -2.68 -7.15 14.18
CA VAL A 107 -1.31 -7.66 14.12
C VAL A 107 -0.45 -7.18 15.28
N CYS A 108 0.56 -7.94 15.63
CA CYS A 108 1.55 -7.54 16.64
C CYS A 108 2.46 -6.44 16.10
N ILE A 109 2.66 -5.37 16.86
CA ILE A 109 3.52 -4.25 16.47
C ILE A 109 5.00 -4.68 16.34
N LYS A 110 5.43 -5.68 17.10
CA LYS A 110 6.83 -6.12 17.12
C LYS A 110 7.15 -7.18 16.06
N CYS A 111 6.38 -8.27 15.99
CA CYS A 111 6.66 -9.40 15.10
C CYS A 111 5.77 -9.45 13.85
N SER A 112 4.74 -8.59 13.76
CA SER A 112 3.80 -8.47 12.64
C SER A 112 2.89 -9.70 12.40
N LYS A 113 2.92 -10.71 13.26
CA LYS A 113 2.03 -11.87 13.21
C LYS A 113 0.63 -11.48 13.66
N LEU A 114 -0.39 -12.15 13.16
CA LEU A 114 -1.76 -12.03 13.66
C LEU A 114 -1.81 -12.40 15.14
N LYS A 115 -2.65 -11.69 15.91
CA LYS A 115 -2.82 -11.91 17.36
C LYS A 115 -3.74 -13.05 17.71
N ILE A 116 -4.45 -13.60 16.74
CA ILE A 116 -5.44 -14.67 16.90
C ILE A 116 -4.93 -16.00 16.37
N SER A 117 -5.46 -17.08 16.96
CA SER A 117 -5.20 -18.45 16.50
C SER A 117 -5.79 -18.71 15.11
N LYS A 118 -5.10 -19.56 14.35
CA LYS A 118 -5.54 -20.00 13.02
C LYS A 118 -6.43 -21.24 13.05
N GLU A 119 -6.92 -21.65 14.20
CA GLU A 119 -7.77 -22.87 14.33
C GLU A 119 -8.98 -22.85 13.40
N ASN A 120 -9.59 -21.68 13.23
CA ASN A 120 -10.74 -21.48 12.36
C ASN A 120 -10.39 -21.04 10.93
N TYR A 121 -9.09 -21.14 10.54
CA TYR A 121 -8.60 -20.66 9.24
C TYR A 121 -9.39 -21.24 8.06
N LYS A 122 -9.62 -22.56 8.06
CA LYS A 122 -10.36 -23.23 6.98
C LYS A 122 -11.81 -22.78 6.87
N GLN A 123 -12.46 -22.42 7.99
CA GLN A 123 -13.82 -21.89 8.00
C GLN A 123 -13.85 -20.43 7.50
N ALA A 124 -12.91 -19.62 7.96
CA ALA A 124 -12.80 -18.23 7.54
C ALA A 124 -12.53 -18.08 6.04
N LEU A 125 -11.73 -18.97 5.45
CA LEU A 125 -11.47 -18.95 4.01
C LEU A 125 -12.69 -19.22 3.13
N LYS A 126 -13.75 -19.84 3.67
CA LYS A 126 -15.02 -20.05 2.95
C LYS A 126 -15.91 -18.82 2.93
N MET A 127 -15.64 -17.84 3.80
CA MET A 127 -16.39 -16.58 3.86
C MET A 127 -15.96 -15.64 2.73
N ALA A 128 -16.88 -14.75 2.33
CA ALA A 128 -16.53 -13.62 1.47
C ALA A 128 -15.46 -12.73 2.14
N SER A 129 -14.63 -12.05 1.35
CA SER A 129 -13.49 -11.26 1.87
C SER A 129 -13.88 -10.23 2.93
N GLU A 130 -15.02 -9.56 2.74
CA GLU A 130 -15.52 -8.55 3.67
C GLU A 130 -16.03 -9.16 4.99
N GLU A 131 -16.77 -10.26 4.91
CA GLU A 131 -17.25 -11.00 6.09
C GLU A 131 -16.08 -11.56 6.89
N ARG A 132 -15.10 -12.11 6.20
CA ARG A 132 -13.86 -12.63 6.78
C ARG A 132 -13.06 -11.53 7.49
N TRP A 133 -12.93 -10.35 6.86
CA TRP A 133 -12.30 -9.21 7.50
C TRP A 133 -12.99 -8.80 8.79
N ASN A 134 -14.33 -8.68 8.77
CA ASN A 134 -15.11 -8.32 9.95
C ASN A 134 -14.97 -9.37 11.06
N TYR A 135 -14.95 -10.64 10.71
CA TYR A 135 -14.75 -11.75 11.63
C TYR A 135 -13.37 -11.68 12.31
N VAL A 136 -12.32 -11.58 11.52
CA VAL A 136 -10.93 -11.48 12.02
C VAL A 136 -10.74 -10.24 12.89
N PHE A 137 -11.26 -9.10 12.46
CA PHE A 137 -11.17 -7.86 13.22
C PHE A 137 -11.87 -7.96 14.57
N LYS A 138 -13.06 -8.56 14.63
CA LYS A 138 -13.83 -8.75 15.88
C LYS A 138 -13.03 -9.60 16.89
N LEU A 139 -12.45 -10.69 16.43
CA LEU A 139 -11.63 -11.57 17.28
C LEU A 139 -10.34 -10.88 17.74
N ALA A 140 -9.57 -10.35 16.81
CA ALA A 140 -8.26 -9.76 17.08
C ALA A 140 -8.30 -8.46 17.90
N SER A 141 -9.41 -7.72 17.84
CA SER A 141 -9.61 -6.49 18.63
C SER A 141 -10.21 -6.75 20.01
N SER A 142 -10.37 -8.00 20.41
CA SER A 142 -10.87 -8.36 21.74
C SER A 142 -9.92 -7.81 22.82
N SER A 143 -10.52 -7.29 23.89
CA SER A 143 -9.78 -6.76 25.06
C SER A 143 -9.07 -7.85 25.88
N SER A 144 -9.38 -9.12 25.62
CA SER A 144 -8.72 -10.27 26.30
C SER A 144 -7.28 -10.50 25.83
N ILE A 145 -6.94 -10.06 24.60
CA ILE A 145 -5.59 -10.23 24.04
C ILE A 145 -4.70 -9.08 24.49
N THR A 146 -3.90 -9.30 25.51
CA THR A 146 -2.97 -8.30 26.08
C THR A 146 -1.55 -8.47 25.55
N ARG A 147 -1.13 -9.71 25.27
CA ARG A 147 0.19 -10.03 24.73
C ARG A 147 0.08 -10.78 23.41
N CYS A 148 1.12 -10.66 22.61
CA CYS A 148 1.24 -11.46 21.41
C CYS A 148 1.53 -12.92 21.78
N GLY A 149 0.62 -13.82 21.48
CA GLY A 149 0.70 -15.22 21.88
C GLY A 149 -0.31 -15.65 22.95
N ASP A 150 -1.11 -14.74 23.49
CA ASP A 150 -2.17 -15.11 24.44
C ASP A 150 -3.21 -16.07 23.82
N ASP A 151 -3.44 -15.93 22.50
CA ASP A 151 -4.41 -16.73 21.72
C ASP A 151 -3.74 -17.56 20.61
N SER A 152 -2.39 -17.56 20.52
CA SER A 152 -1.66 -18.29 19.47
C SER A 152 -0.30 -18.78 20.01
N GLU A 153 0.06 -20.01 19.66
CA GLU A 153 1.32 -20.64 20.10
C GLU A 153 2.58 -19.94 19.57
N ASP A 154 2.45 -19.19 18.46
CA ASP A 154 3.56 -18.55 17.72
C ASP A 154 3.85 -17.10 18.12
N GLY A 155 3.39 -16.63 19.25
CA GLY A 155 3.53 -15.26 19.68
C GLY A 155 4.93 -14.90 20.18
N CYS A 156 5.28 -13.60 20.07
CA CYS A 156 6.57 -13.09 20.61
C CYS A 156 6.50 -12.62 22.05
N GLY A 157 5.39 -12.79 22.77
CA GLY A 157 5.16 -12.38 24.16
C GLY A 157 5.09 -10.86 24.38
N CYS A 158 5.22 -10.04 23.33
CA CYS A 158 5.23 -8.59 23.46
C CYS A 158 3.87 -8.04 23.87
N LEU A 159 3.86 -7.10 24.82
CA LEU A 159 2.65 -6.37 25.23
C LEU A 159 2.10 -5.56 24.04
N GLN A 160 0.79 -5.68 23.83
CA GLN A 160 0.13 -5.02 22.73
C GLN A 160 -0.56 -3.72 23.18
N PRO A 161 -0.64 -2.70 22.33
CA PRO A 161 -1.37 -1.48 22.65
C PRO A 161 -2.87 -1.79 22.77
N LYS A 162 -3.49 -1.21 23.79
CA LYS A 162 -4.95 -1.32 24.00
C LYS A 162 -5.73 -0.53 22.97
N LYS A 163 -5.22 0.64 22.60
CA LYS A 163 -5.88 1.54 21.66
C LYS A 163 -4.88 2.08 20.63
N ILE A 164 -5.37 2.25 19.42
CA ILE A 164 -4.68 3.03 18.39
C ILE A 164 -5.57 4.22 18.10
N LYS A 165 -5.07 5.42 18.37
CA LYS A 165 -5.78 6.68 18.18
C LYS A 165 -5.23 7.45 17.00
N LYS A 166 -6.10 8.21 16.37
CA LYS A 166 -5.76 9.20 15.37
C LYS A 166 -5.79 10.58 16.00
N GLU A 167 -4.72 11.34 15.82
CA GLU A 167 -4.65 12.75 16.17
C GLU A 167 -4.41 13.60 14.92
N GLY A 168 -5.16 14.68 14.77
CA GLY A 168 -5.10 15.51 13.56
C GLY A 168 -5.48 14.75 12.29
N LEU A 169 -4.83 15.11 11.17
CA LEU A 169 -5.17 14.54 9.85
C LEU A 169 -4.66 13.12 9.65
N ALA A 170 -3.41 12.84 10.00
CA ALA A 170 -2.73 11.58 9.66
C ALA A 170 -1.68 11.14 10.69
N THR A 171 -1.80 11.55 11.94
CA THR A 171 -0.90 11.11 13.01
C THR A 171 -1.55 10.00 13.80
N LEU A 172 -0.86 8.88 13.98
CA LEU A 172 -1.33 7.73 14.74
C LEU A 172 -0.50 7.55 16.00
N PHE A 173 -1.18 7.22 17.10
CA PHE A 173 -0.58 6.89 18.39
C PHE A 173 -1.06 5.53 18.86
N ALA A 174 -0.14 4.73 19.38
CA ALA A 174 -0.43 3.51 20.11
C ALA A 174 -0.39 3.80 21.60
N GLU A 175 -1.46 3.48 22.30
CA GLU A 175 -1.59 3.67 23.76
C GLU A 175 -1.66 2.31 24.45
N TRP A 176 -0.87 2.15 25.52
CA TRP A 176 -0.94 1.00 26.40
C TRP A 176 -1.70 1.37 27.66
N ASP A 177 -2.34 0.40 28.29
CA ASP A 177 -2.96 0.61 29.62
C ASP A 177 -1.91 0.90 30.68
N ASN A 178 -2.36 1.59 31.72
CA ASN A 178 -1.57 1.81 32.91
C ASN A 178 -1.13 0.47 33.51
N ILE A 179 0.15 0.17 33.40
CA ILE A 179 0.76 -0.89 34.19
C ILE A 179 0.85 -0.31 35.60
N ASN A 180 0.13 -0.90 36.56
CA ASN A 180 0.16 -0.48 37.97
C ASN A 180 1.60 -0.39 38.44
N GLY A 181 2.02 0.79 38.91
CA GLY A 181 3.36 1.03 39.47
C GLY A 181 4.33 1.86 38.62
N LEU A 182 3.90 2.32 37.41
CA LEU A 182 4.73 3.22 36.61
C LEU A 182 4.50 4.68 36.97
N SER A 183 5.58 5.49 36.96
CA SER A 183 5.51 6.94 37.13
C SER A 183 4.79 7.59 35.94
N GLU A 184 4.28 8.85 36.12
CA GLU A 184 3.66 9.60 35.03
C GLU A 184 4.61 9.81 33.84
N GLU A 185 5.90 9.99 34.09
CA GLU A 185 6.95 10.14 33.06
C GLU A 185 7.16 8.86 32.25
N ASP A 186 6.98 7.68 32.86
CA ASP A 186 7.05 6.40 32.16
C ASP A 186 5.76 6.10 31.40
N LYS A 187 4.62 6.65 31.83
CA LYS A 187 3.35 6.59 31.08
C LYS A 187 3.39 7.38 29.78
N GLU A 188 4.06 8.54 29.75
CA GLU A 188 4.28 9.28 28.50
C GLU A 188 5.15 8.51 27.52
N LYS A 189 6.13 7.75 28.00
CA LYS A 189 6.97 6.86 27.15
C LYS A 189 6.21 5.66 26.60
N LEU A 190 5.07 5.27 27.22
CA LEU A 190 4.21 4.20 26.72
C LEU A 190 3.36 4.64 25.51
N ASN A 191 3.21 5.93 25.26
CA ASN A 191 2.52 6.44 24.08
C ASN A 191 3.48 6.52 22.90
N MET A 192 3.40 5.55 22.02
CA MET A 192 4.28 5.49 20.85
C MET A 192 3.61 6.13 19.64
N LYS A 193 4.29 7.14 19.06
CA LYS A 193 3.89 7.67 17.75
C LYS A 193 4.19 6.65 16.65
N LEU A 194 3.16 6.21 15.94
CA LEU A 194 3.27 5.31 14.82
C LEU A 194 3.49 6.13 13.53
N THR A 195 4.75 6.30 13.16
CA THR A 195 5.08 6.97 11.90
C THR A 195 4.78 6.06 10.70
N PRO A 196 4.53 6.61 9.50
CA PRO A 196 4.32 5.80 8.29
C PRO A 196 5.47 4.80 8.04
N GLU A 197 6.71 5.18 8.33
CA GLU A 197 7.89 4.31 8.20
C GLU A 197 7.82 3.07 9.10
N ILE A 198 7.38 3.27 10.36
CA ILE A 198 7.21 2.17 11.33
C ILE A 198 6.10 1.24 10.86
N VAL A 199 4.95 1.82 10.47
CA VAL A 199 3.80 1.05 10.00
C VAL A 199 4.13 0.28 8.72
N LEU A 200 4.85 0.89 7.79
CA LEU A 200 5.33 0.22 6.58
C LEU A 200 6.20 -1.01 6.90
N LYS A 201 7.13 -0.87 7.87
CA LYS A 201 7.97 -1.99 8.32
C LYS A 201 7.16 -3.11 8.95
N ILE A 202 6.10 -2.78 9.70
CA ILE A 202 5.19 -3.76 10.29
C ILE A 202 4.43 -4.49 9.16
N PHE A 203 3.83 -3.75 8.24
CA PHE A 203 2.98 -4.31 7.19
C PHE A 203 3.75 -5.18 6.19
N ARG A 204 4.98 -4.83 5.84
CA ARG A 204 5.84 -5.64 4.97
C ARG A 204 6.19 -7.02 5.54
N ARG A 205 6.17 -7.15 6.87
CA ARG A 205 6.47 -8.42 7.56
C ARG A 205 5.24 -9.32 7.72
N ILE A 206 4.04 -8.82 7.42
CA ILE A 206 2.83 -9.65 7.47
C ILE A 206 2.95 -10.71 6.39
N SER A 207 2.76 -11.98 6.75
CA SER A 207 2.81 -13.09 5.80
C SER A 207 1.64 -13.03 4.81
N ASP A 208 1.83 -13.55 3.60
CA ASP A 208 0.76 -13.60 2.60
C ASP A 208 -0.44 -14.44 3.06
N ASP A 209 -0.20 -15.46 3.88
CA ASP A 209 -1.25 -16.25 4.51
C ASP A 209 -2.09 -15.41 5.48
N ASP A 210 -1.45 -14.57 6.30
CA ASP A 210 -2.14 -13.67 7.22
C ASP A 210 -2.90 -12.58 6.48
N VAL A 211 -2.32 -12.03 5.41
CA VAL A 211 -2.99 -11.06 4.51
C VAL A 211 -4.26 -11.68 3.94
N ASN A 212 -4.16 -12.91 3.42
CA ASN A 212 -5.30 -13.63 2.85
C ASN A 212 -6.34 -13.99 3.92
N PHE A 213 -5.91 -14.37 5.11
CA PHE A 213 -6.80 -14.66 6.23
C PHE A 213 -7.58 -13.41 6.69
N MET A 214 -6.96 -12.26 6.69
CA MET A 214 -7.63 -10.97 6.96
C MET A 214 -8.62 -10.54 5.85
N GLY A 215 -8.70 -11.25 4.73
CA GLY A 215 -9.60 -10.89 3.63
C GLY A 215 -9.00 -9.95 2.60
N PHE A 216 -7.71 -9.61 2.72
CA PHE A 216 -6.97 -8.87 1.70
C PHE A 216 -6.35 -9.82 0.68
N SER A 217 -5.97 -9.28 -0.48
CA SER A 217 -5.26 -10.05 -1.49
C SER A 217 -3.76 -9.71 -1.44
N PRO A 218 -2.87 -10.71 -1.35
CA PRO A 218 -1.44 -10.46 -1.45
C PRO A 218 -1.00 -9.85 -2.78
N VAL A 219 -1.83 -10.00 -3.83
CA VAL A 219 -1.53 -9.54 -5.20
C VAL A 219 -2.20 -8.22 -5.53
N PHE A 220 -3.37 -7.92 -4.96
CA PHE A 220 -4.19 -6.76 -5.38
C PHE A 220 -4.46 -5.74 -4.28
N SER A 221 -4.26 -6.10 -3.01
CA SER A 221 -4.61 -5.22 -1.89
C SER A 221 -3.76 -5.47 -0.64
N ARG A 222 -2.44 -5.55 -0.82
CA ARG A 222 -1.54 -5.72 0.33
C ARG A 222 -1.62 -4.51 1.28
N PRO A 223 -1.57 -4.75 2.60
CA PRO A 223 -1.60 -3.67 3.59
C PRO A 223 -0.48 -2.63 3.46
N ASP A 224 0.72 -3.03 3.05
CA ASP A 224 1.87 -2.13 2.87
C ASP A 224 1.68 -1.13 1.74
N TRP A 225 0.81 -1.39 0.75
CA TRP A 225 0.49 -0.43 -0.31
C TRP A 225 -0.43 0.70 0.15
N MET A 226 -1.07 0.56 1.33
CA MET A 226 -1.82 1.64 1.97
C MET A 226 -0.90 2.71 2.60
N VAL A 227 0.42 2.48 2.56
CA VAL A 227 1.44 3.44 2.95
C VAL A 227 2.23 3.83 1.70
N CYS A 228 1.91 5.00 1.14
CA CYS A 228 2.46 5.47 -0.12
C CYS A 228 3.97 5.76 0.00
N GLN A 229 4.73 5.27 -0.95
CA GLN A 229 6.15 5.54 -1.17
C GLN A 229 6.38 6.24 -2.51
N VAL A 230 5.42 6.12 -3.42
CA VAL A 230 5.39 6.70 -4.76
C VAL A 230 4.05 7.37 -4.95
#